data_47a677cbf996489849160f3a0743dacb
#
_entry.id   47a677cbf996489849160f3a0743dacb
#
_cell.length_a   1.000
_cell.length_b   1.000
_cell.length_c   1.000
_cell.angle_alpha   90.00
_cell.angle_beta   90.00
_cell.angle_gamma   90.00
#
_symmetry.space_group_name_H-M   'P 1'
#
loop_
_entity.id
_entity.type
_entity.pdbx_description
1 polymer ?
#
loop_
_entity_poly.entity_id
_entity_poly.type
_entity_poly.pdbx_seq_one_letter_code
_entity_poly.pdbx_strand_id
1 'polypeptide(L)'
;PLLGVHDFTPALRVARGLVGPKGVVVLVTDHPLPASPQFAAKVISVGQETDNAGWAGVTVEEKDGQWVWHALVKNYSRSPQERQWRASAGGAESPWKPLKLGPDETQTLSGPFPPGDVQELVLQLSDDALKLDNELPLVRPLPKLLSLCPLDAAPSALAEMFSRHAHVRIVGVPGESDLVAAVMTPDFSLPEQRHGCFFQARADETAPYLKGSIVAEPHPLVEGLNWQGLLVRDSKPLSRLAQDRVLLWQGERPLISLRQMPAGGRQLLCQFDLETSNARKLPALAVLLHRFLETLRSDKLVPEAANFDVRQKISVAHQTGPEAAPLMLETKEIPLAQARLLRAPSKPGRFIVRQGEKVLLTAAAHFADTREADLTQARP
;
A
#
# COMPACT_ATOMS: atom_id res chain seq x y z
N PRO A 1 14.61 -6.66 -16.42
CA PRO A 1 13.70 -6.02 -15.52
C PRO A 1 14.49 -5.33 -14.42
N LEU A 2 14.22 -4.03 -14.24
CA LEU A 2 14.80 -3.19 -13.20
C LEU A 2 14.15 -3.53 -11.83
N LEU A 3 14.40 -4.70 -11.29
CA LEU A 3 13.79 -5.14 -10.04
C LEU A 3 14.82 -5.35 -8.93
N GLY A 4 16.08 -4.91 -9.11
CA GLY A 4 17.12 -5.06 -8.10
C GLY A 4 17.30 -6.49 -7.57
N VAL A 5 16.86 -7.48 -8.32
CA VAL A 5 17.02 -8.90 -7.97
C VAL A 5 18.16 -9.43 -8.79
N HIS A 6 19.32 -9.56 -8.18
CA HIS A 6 20.51 -10.15 -8.81
C HIS A 6 20.53 -11.69 -8.70
N ASP A 7 19.42 -12.32 -8.34
CA ASP A 7 19.27 -13.79 -8.40
C ASP A 7 18.77 -14.20 -9.78
N PHE A 8 19.69 -14.57 -10.65
CA PHE A 8 19.38 -15.09 -11.99
C PHE A 8 19.00 -16.58 -12.02
N THR A 9 19.07 -17.27 -10.89
CA THR A 9 18.81 -18.70 -10.79
C THR A 9 17.45 -19.13 -11.37
N PRO A 10 16.32 -18.45 -11.06
CA PRO A 10 15.03 -18.81 -11.63
C PRO A 10 14.98 -18.61 -13.15
N ALA A 11 15.57 -17.51 -13.65
CA ALA A 11 15.59 -17.23 -15.09
C ALA A 11 16.46 -18.24 -15.86
N LEU A 12 17.64 -18.57 -15.32
CA LEU A 12 18.53 -19.57 -15.90
C LEU A 12 17.91 -20.98 -15.91
N ARG A 13 17.17 -21.34 -14.86
CA ARG A 13 16.42 -22.60 -14.80
C ARG A 13 15.37 -22.70 -15.90
N VAL A 14 14.58 -21.64 -16.09
CA VAL A 14 13.57 -21.57 -17.15
C VAL A 14 14.24 -21.63 -18.52
N ALA A 15 15.29 -20.82 -18.75
CA ALA A 15 16.02 -20.79 -20.01
C ALA A 15 16.59 -22.19 -20.35
N ARG A 16 17.17 -22.89 -19.38
CA ARG A 16 17.69 -24.27 -19.58
C ARG A 16 16.58 -25.26 -19.91
N GLY A 17 15.40 -25.12 -19.26
CA GLY A 17 14.23 -25.95 -19.60
C GLY A 17 13.74 -25.75 -21.03
N LEU A 18 13.76 -24.49 -21.51
CA LEU A 18 13.33 -24.16 -22.86
C LEU A 18 14.29 -24.69 -23.96
N VAL A 19 15.60 -24.55 -23.77
CA VAL A 19 16.59 -24.93 -24.79
C VAL A 19 17.05 -26.40 -24.71
N GLY A 20 16.70 -27.08 -23.63
CA GLY A 20 17.10 -28.47 -23.40
C GLY A 20 18.62 -28.68 -23.18
N PRO A 21 19.09 -29.94 -23.10
CA PRO A 21 20.47 -30.23 -22.73
C PRO A 21 21.52 -29.85 -23.78
N LYS A 22 21.16 -29.79 -25.07
CA LYS A 22 22.05 -29.42 -26.16
C LYS A 22 22.07 -27.95 -26.50
N GLY A 23 21.13 -27.15 -25.96
CA GLY A 23 21.05 -25.75 -26.21
C GLY A 23 22.08 -24.94 -25.40
N VAL A 24 22.41 -23.75 -25.89
CA VAL A 24 23.31 -22.80 -25.20
C VAL A 24 22.47 -21.74 -24.51
N VAL A 25 22.67 -21.56 -23.22
CA VAL A 25 22.12 -20.41 -22.45
C VAL A 25 23.21 -19.37 -22.33
N VAL A 26 22.92 -18.14 -22.72
CA VAL A 26 23.83 -16.99 -22.59
C VAL A 26 23.18 -16.00 -21.66
N LEU A 27 23.91 -15.60 -20.62
CA LEU A 27 23.54 -14.51 -19.73
C LEU A 27 24.44 -13.31 -20.03
N VAL A 28 23.83 -12.18 -20.39
CA VAL A 28 24.51 -10.91 -20.55
C VAL A 28 24.17 -10.06 -19.31
N THR A 29 25.17 -9.60 -18.59
CA THR A 29 24.99 -8.87 -17.33
C THR A 29 26.15 -7.87 -17.16
N ASP A 30 25.89 -6.79 -16.43
CA ASP A 30 26.88 -5.83 -15.98
C ASP A 30 27.43 -6.15 -14.57
N HIS A 31 26.87 -7.18 -13.93
CA HIS A 31 27.24 -7.57 -12.57
C HIS A 31 28.10 -8.82 -12.54
N PRO A 32 29.16 -8.88 -11.70
CA PRO A 32 29.99 -10.06 -11.60
C PRO A 32 29.18 -11.24 -11.06
N LEU A 33 29.23 -12.35 -11.75
CA LEU A 33 28.62 -13.59 -11.31
C LEU A 33 29.62 -14.48 -10.56
N PRO A 34 29.13 -15.42 -9.73
CA PRO A 34 29.98 -16.48 -9.16
C PRO A 34 30.75 -17.21 -10.26
N ALA A 35 31.96 -17.64 -9.94
CA ALA A 35 32.89 -18.28 -10.89
C ALA A 35 32.33 -19.52 -11.62
N SER A 36 31.24 -20.11 -11.12
CA SER A 36 30.57 -21.24 -11.76
C SER A 36 29.07 -20.96 -11.85
N PRO A 37 28.60 -20.36 -12.96
CA PRO A 37 27.19 -20.12 -13.15
C PRO A 37 26.41 -21.45 -13.18
N GLN A 38 25.30 -21.48 -12.44
CA GLN A 38 24.41 -22.63 -12.44
C GLN A 38 23.83 -22.86 -13.85
N PHE A 39 23.43 -24.10 -14.14
CA PHE A 39 22.80 -24.49 -15.39
C PHE A 39 23.69 -24.37 -16.65
N ALA A 40 25.01 -24.43 -16.52
CA ALA A 40 25.96 -24.35 -17.63
C ALA A 40 25.69 -23.17 -18.58
N ALA A 41 25.39 -22.01 -18.02
CA ALA A 41 25.20 -20.77 -18.78
C ALA A 41 26.58 -20.19 -19.15
N LYS A 42 26.71 -19.67 -20.37
CA LYS A 42 27.81 -18.79 -20.75
C LYS A 42 27.51 -17.37 -20.29
N VAL A 43 28.39 -16.80 -19.48
CA VAL A 43 28.24 -15.42 -19.00
C VAL A 43 29.09 -14.49 -19.87
N ILE A 44 28.49 -13.37 -20.24
CA ILE A 44 29.13 -12.24 -20.89
C ILE A 44 28.88 -11.02 -20.00
N SER A 45 29.92 -10.55 -19.35
CA SER A 45 29.85 -9.30 -18.61
C SER A 45 30.11 -8.14 -19.56
N VAL A 46 29.30 -7.06 -19.41
CA VAL A 46 29.34 -5.88 -20.29
C VAL A 46 29.34 -4.57 -19.49
N GLY A 47 29.56 -4.68 -18.18
CA GLY A 47 29.50 -3.54 -17.29
C GLY A 47 30.78 -2.67 -17.35
N GLN A 48 30.63 -1.43 -16.93
CA GLN A 48 31.75 -0.50 -16.70
C GLN A 48 31.54 0.16 -15.34
N GLU A 49 32.53 0.03 -14.46
CA GLU A 49 32.52 0.77 -13.19
C GLU A 49 32.40 2.27 -13.47
N THR A 50 31.40 2.90 -12.86
CA THR A 50 31.09 4.30 -13.12
C THR A 50 30.61 4.95 -11.81
N ASP A 51 31.11 6.16 -11.59
CA ASP A 51 30.64 7.00 -10.49
C ASP A 51 29.19 7.43 -10.72
N ASN A 52 28.37 7.31 -9.70
CA ASN A 52 26.95 7.70 -9.71
C ASN A 52 26.53 8.34 -8.40
N ALA A 53 25.68 9.37 -8.47
CA ALA A 53 24.97 9.92 -7.32
C ALA A 53 23.55 10.29 -7.75
N GLY A 54 22.57 9.61 -7.18
CA GLY A 54 21.17 9.69 -7.63
C GLY A 54 20.17 9.71 -6.49
N TRP A 55 18.91 9.86 -6.84
CA TRP A 55 17.81 9.73 -5.90
C TRP A 55 17.67 8.27 -5.44
N ALA A 56 17.65 8.08 -4.12
CA ALA A 56 17.64 6.73 -3.51
C ALA A 56 16.35 6.39 -2.79
N GLY A 57 15.41 7.31 -2.73
CA GLY A 57 14.11 7.12 -2.11
C GLY A 57 13.41 8.42 -1.81
N VAL A 58 12.10 8.34 -1.57
CA VAL A 58 11.30 9.50 -1.18
C VAL A 58 10.14 9.09 -0.30
N THR A 59 9.80 9.93 0.66
CA THR A 59 8.55 9.90 1.40
C THR A 59 7.84 11.23 1.26
N VAL A 60 6.51 11.18 1.26
CA VAL A 60 5.67 12.38 1.21
C VAL A 60 4.63 12.24 2.31
N GLU A 61 4.60 13.20 3.21
CA GLU A 61 3.69 13.19 4.35
C GLU A 61 2.96 14.53 4.50
N GLU A 62 1.80 14.49 5.12
CA GLU A 62 1.06 15.70 5.49
C GLU A 62 1.45 16.08 6.92
N LYS A 63 1.97 17.29 7.07
CA LYS A 63 2.34 17.86 8.35
C LYS A 63 1.68 19.24 8.50
N ASP A 64 0.89 19.42 9.57
CA ASP A 64 0.18 20.68 9.86
C ASP A 64 -0.65 21.21 8.67
N GLY A 65 -1.29 20.31 7.92
CA GLY A 65 -2.09 20.63 6.74
C GLY A 65 -1.29 20.98 5.49
N GLN A 66 0.03 20.77 5.51
CA GLN A 66 0.93 20.95 4.36
C GLN A 66 1.60 19.66 3.98
N TRP A 67 1.63 19.38 2.68
CA TRP A 67 2.39 18.25 2.15
C TRP A 67 3.88 18.59 2.11
N VAL A 68 4.68 17.71 2.70
CA VAL A 68 6.15 17.83 2.75
C VAL A 68 6.76 16.58 2.14
N TRP A 69 7.76 16.76 1.29
CA TRP A 69 8.55 15.68 0.75
C TRP A 69 9.90 15.57 1.46
N HIS A 70 10.37 14.34 1.63
CA HIS A 70 11.70 14.00 2.14
C HIS A 70 12.33 13.04 1.14
N ALA A 71 13.33 13.50 0.41
CA ALA A 71 14.00 12.73 -0.62
C ALA A 71 15.43 12.41 -0.20
N LEU A 72 15.83 11.17 -0.43
CA LEU A 72 17.17 10.70 -0.17
C LEU A 72 18.02 10.82 -1.45
N VAL A 73 19.17 11.45 -1.36
CA VAL A 73 20.21 11.44 -2.41
C VAL A 73 21.36 10.62 -1.88
N LYS A 74 21.85 9.68 -2.65
CA LYS A 74 22.99 8.84 -2.30
C LYS A 74 24.10 8.97 -3.32
N ASN A 75 25.33 9.14 -2.82
CA ASN A 75 26.55 8.96 -3.60
C ASN A 75 26.97 7.48 -3.50
N TYR A 76 26.96 6.78 -4.61
CA TYR A 76 27.38 5.37 -4.68
C TYR A 76 28.89 5.23 -4.90
N SER A 77 29.58 6.34 -5.22
CA SER A 77 31.00 6.35 -5.55
C SER A 77 31.88 6.29 -4.30
N ARG A 78 33.09 5.83 -4.49
CA ARG A 78 34.15 5.83 -3.46
C ARG A 78 34.85 7.17 -3.31
N SER A 79 34.51 8.13 -4.15
CA SER A 79 35.03 9.52 -4.16
C SER A 79 33.91 10.51 -3.79
N PRO A 80 34.25 11.66 -3.20
CA PRO A 80 33.29 12.73 -2.99
C PRO A 80 32.71 13.21 -4.32
N GLN A 81 31.40 13.53 -4.33
CA GLN A 81 30.69 14.05 -5.48
C GLN A 81 30.18 15.47 -5.21
N GLU A 82 30.41 16.37 -6.14
CA GLU A 82 29.79 17.69 -6.14
C GLU A 82 28.70 17.74 -7.22
N ARG A 83 27.45 17.89 -6.76
CA ARG A 83 26.27 17.93 -7.62
C ARG A 83 25.52 19.24 -7.38
N GLN A 84 24.50 19.44 -8.17
CA GLN A 84 23.52 20.51 -7.94
C GLN A 84 22.12 19.88 -8.02
N TRP A 85 21.19 20.47 -7.31
CA TRP A 85 19.80 20.05 -7.38
C TRP A 85 18.86 21.26 -7.49
N ARG A 86 17.71 21.05 -8.06
CA ARG A 86 16.62 22.02 -8.13
C ARG A 86 15.27 21.36 -8.05
N ALA A 87 14.22 22.17 -7.85
CA ALA A 87 12.83 21.75 -7.90
C ALA A 87 12.11 22.50 -9.03
N SER A 88 11.27 21.79 -9.78
CA SER A 88 10.42 22.35 -10.82
C SER A 88 8.97 21.99 -10.51
N ALA A 89 8.06 22.97 -10.55
CA ALA A 89 6.65 22.78 -10.26
C ALA A 89 5.79 23.76 -11.06
N GLY A 90 4.75 23.26 -11.75
CA GLY A 90 3.85 24.09 -12.54
C GLY A 90 4.55 24.90 -13.64
N GLY A 91 5.67 24.42 -14.15
CA GLY A 91 6.49 25.11 -15.15
C GLY A 91 7.48 26.14 -14.60
N ALA A 92 7.48 26.39 -13.29
CA ALA A 92 8.46 27.24 -12.65
C ALA A 92 9.61 26.39 -12.07
N GLU A 93 10.86 26.81 -12.30
CA GLU A 93 12.06 26.15 -11.81
C GLU A 93 12.72 26.98 -10.70
N SER A 94 13.15 26.33 -9.63
CA SER A 94 13.99 26.97 -8.63
C SER A 94 15.43 27.13 -9.14
N PRO A 95 16.20 28.07 -8.58
CA PRO A 95 17.65 28.09 -8.86
C PRO A 95 18.31 26.78 -8.44
N TRP A 96 19.38 26.41 -9.16
CA TRP A 96 20.25 25.31 -8.79
C TRP A 96 20.91 25.57 -7.42
N LYS A 97 20.86 24.58 -6.55
CA LYS A 97 21.47 24.60 -5.22
C LYS A 97 22.63 23.61 -5.18
N PRO A 98 23.78 23.98 -4.61
CA PRO A 98 24.90 23.06 -4.48
C PRO A 98 24.59 21.91 -3.54
N LEU A 99 25.12 20.74 -3.85
CA LEU A 99 25.01 19.52 -3.07
C LEU A 99 26.39 18.84 -3.04
N LYS A 100 26.92 18.63 -1.84
CA LYS A 100 28.19 17.94 -1.65
C LYS A 100 27.93 16.64 -0.90
N LEU A 101 28.39 15.55 -1.46
CA LEU A 101 28.21 14.21 -0.91
C LEU A 101 29.60 13.57 -0.73
N GLY A 102 29.93 13.14 0.49
CA GLY A 102 31.08 12.29 0.75
C GLY A 102 30.94 10.91 0.09
N PRO A 103 31.99 10.09 0.10
CA PRO A 103 31.94 8.73 -0.40
C PRO A 103 30.87 7.91 0.33
N ASP A 104 30.02 7.18 -0.42
CA ASP A 104 28.90 6.36 0.10
C ASP A 104 27.92 7.10 1.03
N GLU A 105 27.93 8.43 0.99
CA GLU A 105 27.08 9.27 1.82
C GLU A 105 25.65 9.30 1.28
N THR A 106 24.69 9.24 2.20
CA THR A 106 23.28 9.50 1.92
C THR A 106 22.83 10.75 2.66
N GLN A 107 22.27 11.71 1.94
CA GLN A 107 21.76 12.96 2.49
C GLN A 107 20.25 13.06 2.25
N THR A 108 19.51 13.56 3.25
CA THR A 108 18.08 13.85 3.13
C THR A 108 17.88 15.31 2.75
N LEU A 109 17.17 15.53 1.65
CA LEU A 109 16.66 16.83 1.27
C LEU A 109 15.17 16.87 1.57
N SER A 110 14.66 18.03 1.99
CA SER A 110 13.24 18.17 2.35
C SER A 110 12.70 19.50 1.88
N GLY A 111 11.40 19.55 1.63
CA GLY A 111 10.72 20.78 1.29
C GLY A 111 9.21 20.61 1.21
N PRO A 112 8.47 21.71 1.20
CA PRO A 112 7.02 21.68 1.01
C PRO A 112 6.67 21.39 -0.46
N PHE A 113 5.51 20.78 -0.69
CA PHE A 113 4.87 20.86 -2.00
C PHE A 113 4.42 22.30 -2.26
N PRO A 114 4.46 22.74 -3.53
CA PRO A 114 3.97 24.08 -3.90
C PRO A 114 2.52 24.29 -3.46
N PRO A 115 2.14 25.49 -3.04
CA PRO A 115 0.76 25.80 -2.65
C PRO A 115 -0.17 25.84 -3.89
N GLY A 116 -1.48 25.85 -3.64
CA GLY A 116 -2.51 25.95 -4.67
C GLY A 116 -2.74 24.65 -5.42
N ASP A 117 -3.18 24.74 -6.68
CA ASP A 117 -3.58 23.61 -7.52
C ASP A 117 -2.42 22.86 -8.19
N VAL A 118 -1.17 23.28 -7.92
CA VAL A 118 0.02 22.60 -8.43
C VAL A 118 0.11 21.22 -7.80
N GLN A 119 -0.16 20.20 -8.58
CA GLN A 119 -0.16 18.81 -8.12
C GLN A 119 1.14 18.07 -8.41
N GLU A 120 2.00 18.62 -9.28
CA GLU A 120 3.21 17.96 -9.76
C GLU A 120 4.47 18.72 -9.33
N LEU A 121 5.45 17.98 -8.86
CA LEU A 121 6.77 18.46 -8.48
C LEU A 121 7.82 17.52 -9.08
N VAL A 122 8.86 18.07 -9.70
CA VAL A 122 10.01 17.29 -10.17
C VAL A 122 11.25 17.80 -9.46
N LEU A 123 11.92 16.92 -8.73
CA LEU A 123 13.25 17.19 -8.17
C LEU A 123 14.29 16.69 -9.15
N GLN A 124 15.25 17.53 -9.48
CA GLN A 124 16.29 17.26 -10.48
C GLN A 124 17.68 17.38 -9.86
N LEU A 125 18.53 16.42 -10.19
CA LEU A 125 20.00 16.52 -9.98
C LEU A 125 20.66 16.96 -11.28
N SER A 126 21.82 17.58 -11.18
CA SER A 126 22.69 17.82 -12.34
C SER A 126 23.07 16.50 -13.01
N ASP A 127 23.27 16.50 -14.31
CA ASP A 127 23.55 15.28 -15.09
C ASP A 127 24.80 14.53 -14.61
N ASP A 128 24.72 13.20 -14.68
CA ASP A 128 25.84 12.28 -14.59
C ASP A 128 25.65 11.09 -15.55
N ALA A 129 26.33 9.99 -15.29
CA ALA A 129 26.30 8.82 -16.17
C ALA A 129 24.96 8.09 -16.18
N LEU A 130 24.24 8.04 -15.05
CA LEU A 130 22.95 7.36 -14.94
C LEU A 130 21.79 8.37 -14.86
N LYS A 131 21.31 8.82 -16.02
CA LYS A 131 20.22 9.81 -16.08
C LYS A 131 18.90 9.36 -15.47
N LEU A 132 18.73 8.06 -15.25
CA LEU A 132 17.45 7.48 -14.79
C LEU A 132 17.11 7.88 -13.36
N ASP A 133 18.11 8.06 -12.51
CA ASP A 133 17.98 8.46 -11.10
C ASP A 133 18.28 9.94 -10.85
N ASN A 134 18.47 10.74 -11.90
CA ASN A 134 18.65 12.18 -11.80
C ASN A 134 17.32 12.96 -11.69
N GLU A 135 16.19 12.33 -12.02
CA GLU A 135 14.87 12.95 -11.92
C GLU A 135 13.98 12.17 -10.95
N LEU A 136 13.35 12.90 -10.04
CA LEU A 136 12.38 12.39 -9.08
C LEU A 136 11.04 13.10 -9.26
N PRO A 137 10.19 12.62 -10.19
CA PRO A 137 8.86 13.15 -10.36
C PRO A 137 7.95 12.72 -9.22
N LEU A 138 7.18 13.66 -8.69
CA LEU A 138 6.25 13.48 -7.59
C LEU A 138 4.90 14.10 -7.91
N VAL A 139 3.83 13.50 -7.45
CA VAL A 139 2.51 14.12 -7.37
C VAL A 139 2.15 14.36 -5.92
N ARG A 140 1.40 15.44 -5.66
CA ARG A 140 0.82 15.66 -4.34
C ARG A 140 -0.15 14.52 -4.03
N PRO A 141 0.06 13.76 -2.94
CA PRO A 141 -0.84 12.68 -2.60
C PRO A 141 -2.28 13.17 -2.36
N LEU A 142 -3.22 12.42 -2.89
CA LEU A 142 -4.64 12.58 -2.62
C LEU A 142 -5.16 11.23 -2.14
N PRO A 143 -5.06 10.93 -0.84
CA PRO A 143 -5.55 9.67 -0.30
C PRO A 143 -7.08 9.61 -0.36
N LYS A 144 -7.61 8.42 -0.61
CA LYS A 144 -9.05 8.19 -0.48
C LYS A 144 -9.43 8.34 0.99
N LEU A 145 -10.38 9.20 1.29
CA LEU A 145 -10.95 9.34 2.62
C LEU A 145 -12.14 8.40 2.78
N LEU A 146 -12.22 7.76 3.93
CA LEU A 146 -13.35 6.93 4.32
C LEU A 146 -14.18 7.68 5.38
N SER A 147 -15.44 8.00 5.06
CA SER A 147 -16.34 8.65 5.99
C SER A 147 -17.05 7.61 6.85
N LEU A 148 -16.97 7.77 8.18
CA LEU A 148 -17.57 6.88 9.16
C LEU A 148 -18.59 7.65 10.00
N CYS A 149 -19.82 7.13 10.11
CA CYS A 149 -20.84 7.65 11.00
C CYS A 149 -21.03 6.70 12.19
N PRO A 150 -20.69 7.12 13.42
CA PRO A 150 -21.16 6.44 14.61
C PRO A 150 -22.68 6.62 14.74
N LEU A 151 -23.41 5.53 14.92
CA LEU A 151 -24.85 5.61 15.19
C LEU A 151 -25.09 5.96 16.67
N ASP A 152 -26.24 6.53 16.97
CA ASP A 152 -26.59 7.08 18.30
C ASP A 152 -26.35 6.12 19.48
N ALA A 153 -26.45 4.81 19.23
CA ALA A 153 -26.09 3.80 20.24
C ALA A 153 -24.58 3.56 20.39
N ALA A 154 -23.74 4.21 19.55
CA ALA A 154 -22.33 3.98 19.61
C ALA A 154 -21.68 4.81 20.76
N PRO A 155 -20.93 4.20 21.65
CA PRO A 155 -20.18 4.92 22.66
C PRO A 155 -19.19 5.91 22.04
N SER A 156 -18.95 7.04 22.72
CA SER A 156 -17.90 8.01 22.33
C SER A 156 -16.53 7.33 22.11
N ALA A 157 -16.28 6.24 22.83
CA ALA A 157 -15.11 5.39 22.69
C ALA A 157 -14.95 4.78 21.29
N LEU A 158 -16.04 4.48 20.58
CA LEU A 158 -15.97 4.01 19.18
C LEU A 158 -15.51 5.12 18.26
N ALA A 159 -16.12 6.30 18.36
CA ALA A 159 -15.72 7.45 17.56
C ALA A 159 -14.22 7.78 17.78
N GLU A 160 -13.77 7.79 19.04
CA GLU A 160 -12.36 8.00 19.38
C GLU A 160 -11.44 6.92 18.79
N MET A 161 -11.83 5.65 18.87
CA MET A 161 -11.06 4.54 18.32
C MET A 161 -10.88 4.66 16.81
N PHE A 162 -11.95 5.00 16.09
CA PHE A 162 -11.91 5.14 14.63
C PHE A 162 -11.24 6.43 14.17
N SER A 163 -11.34 7.53 14.91
CA SER A 163 -10.68 8.81 14.56
C SER A 163 -9.15 8.73 14.57
N ARG A 164 -8.58 7.72 15.24
CA ARG A 164 -7.14 7.48 15.26
C ARG A 164 -6.60 6.79 14.00
N HIS A 165 -7.50 6.28 13.15
CA HIS A 165 -7.08 5.68 11.87
C HIS A 165 -6.84 6.78 10.83
N ALA A 166 -5.69 6.72 10.17
CA ALA A 166 -5.38 7.60 9.06
C ALA A 166 -6.46 7.49 7.96
N HIS A 167 -6.80 8.62 7.36
CA HIS A 167 -7.78 8.70 6.26
C HIS A 167 -9.22 8.30 6.62
N VAL A 168 -9.56 8.25 7.91
CA VAL A 168 -10.95 8.11 8.38
C VAL A 168 -11.44 9.45 8.89
N ARG A 169 -12.60 9.88 8.38
CA ARG A 169 -13.27 11.10 8.80
C ARG A 169 -14.60 10.75 9.47
N ILE A 170 -14.81 11.20 10.70
CA ILE A 170 -16.08 11.04 11.38
C ILE A 170 -17.08 12.04 10.81
N VAL A 171 -18.29 11.57 10.48
CA VAL A 171 -19.41 12.37 9.97
C VAL A 171 -20.65 12.12 10.84
N GLY A 172 -21.54 13.10 10.92
CA GLY A 172 -22.73 13.03 11.77
C GLY A 172 -23.96 12.42 11.08
N VAL A 173 -23.93 12.26 9.75
CA VAL A 173 -25.10 11.83 8.98
C VAL A 173 -24.84 10.48 8.33
N PRO A 174 -25.62 9.43 8.68
CA PRO A 174 -25.43 8.12 8.07
C PRO A 174 -25.53 8.14 6.54
N GLY A 175 -26.39 9.00 5.96
CA GLY A 175 -26.56 9.15 4.51
C GLY A 175 -25.30 9.54 3.76
N GLU A 176 -24.38 10.24 4.40
CA GLU A 176 -23.14 10.76 3.84
C GLU A 176 -21.91 9.87 4.15
N SER A 177 -22.13 8.78 4.89
CA SER A 177 -21.03 7.91 5.33
C SER A 177 -20.79 6.73 4.38
N ASP A 178 -19.56 6.33 4.23
CA ASP A 178 -19.15 5.10 3.54
C ASP A 178 -19.42 3.87 4.41
N LEU A 179 -19.25 4.02 5.74
CA LEU A 179 -19.57 2.96 6.70
C LEU A 179 -20.15 3.54 7.98
N VAL A 180 -20.82 2.67 8.72
CA VAL A 180 -21.37 2.99 10.03
C VAL A 180 -20.71 2.14 11.11
N ALA A 181 -20.63 2.67 12.33
CA ALA A 181 -20.20 1.92 13.49
C ALA A 181 -21.27 2.00 14.59
N ALA A 182 -21.56 0.89 15.24
CA ALA A 182 -22.56 0.87 16.29
C ALA A 182 -22.29 -0.22 17.33
N VAL A 183 -22.94 -0.05 18.49
CA VAL A 183 -23.12 -1.09 19.48
C VAL A 183 -24.49 -1.72 19.22
N MET A 184 -24.53 -3.04 19.04
CA MET A 184 -25.75 -3.80 18.77
C MET A 184 -26.54 -4.01 20.07
N THR A 185 -27.57 -3.22 20.27
CA THR A 185 -28.56 -3.46 21.32
C THR A 185 -29.55 -4.53 20.87
N PRO A 186 -30.39 -5.12 21.76
CA PRO A 186 -31.39 -6.12 21.38
C PRO A 186 -32.34 -5.70 20.28
N ASP A 187 -32.64 -4.41 20.20
CA ASP A 187 -33.56 -3.83 19.21
C ASP A 187 -32.82 -3.24 17.99
N PHE A 188 -31.49 -3.40 17.93
CA PHE A 188 -30.69 -2.87 16.83
C PHE A 188 -30.82 -3.71 15.57
N SER A 189 -31.30 -3.11 14.49
CA SER A 189 -31.34 -3.74 13.18
C SER A 189 -30.11 -3.36 12.35
N LEU A 190 -29.37 -4.36 11.88
CA LEU A 190 -28.21 -4.15 11.04
C LEU A 190 -28.62 -3.52 9.70
N PRO A 191 -27.96 -2.43 9.26
CA PRO A 191 -28.27 -1.80 7.97
C PRO A 191 -27.95 -2.75 6.81
N GLU A 192 -28.92 -3.04 5.93
CA GLU A 192 -28.75 -4.06 4.89
C GLU A 192 -27.82 -3.65 3.74
N GLN A 193 -27.64 -2.37 3.49
CA GLN A 193 -26.96 -1.89 2.28
C GLN A 193 -25.62 -1.21 2.53
N ARG A 194 -25.11 -1.20 3.77
CA ARG A 194 -23.94 -0.42 4.15
C ARG A 194 -22.81 -1.26 4.66
N HIS A 195 -21.60 -0.75 4.46
CA HIS A 195 -20.46 -1.22 5.23
C HIS A 195 -20.66 -0.85 6.70
N GLY A 196 -20.17 -1.70 7.60
CA GLY A 196 -20.30 -1.42 9.02
C GLY A 196 -19.31 -2.17 9.90
N CYS A 197 -19.12 -1.64 11.10
CA CYS A 197 -18.38 -2.29 12.16
C CYS A 197 -19.25 -2.27 13.41
N PHE A 198 -19.61 -3.44 13.90
CA PHE A 198 -20.61 -3.60 14.94
C PHE A 198 -20.05 -4.38 16.10
N PHE A 199 -20.23 -3.85 17.31
CA PHE A 199 -19.82 -4.47 18.56
C PHE A 199 -21.05 -4.86 19.38
N GLN A 200 -20.94 -5.90 20.18
CA GLN A 200 -22.01 -6.31 21.05
C GLN A 200 -22.25 -5.25 22.13
N ALA A 201 -23.49 -5.14 22.61
CA ALA A 201 -23.83 -4.33 23.77
C ALA A 201 -23.07 -4.84 25.01
N ARG A 202 -22.90 -3.94 26.00
CA ARG A 202 -22.25 -4.24 27.25
C ARG A 202 -22.78 -5.53 27.88
N ALA A 203 -21.91 -6.44 28.15
CA ALA A 203 -22.24 -7.68 28.82
C ALA A 203 -22.47 -7.44 30.34
N ASP A 204 -23.17 -8.35 30.98
CA ASP A 204 -23.28 -8.36 32.42
C ASP A 204 -21.89 -8.53 33.06
N GLU A 205 -21.50 -7.62 33.96
CA GLU A 205 -20.22 -7.65 34.64
C GLU A 205 -20.04 -8.87 35.57
N THR A 206 -21.14 -9.50 35.95
CA THR A 206 -21.16 -10.73 36.76
C THR A 206 -21.06 -12.00 35.92
N ALA A 207 -21.30 -11.90 34.59
CA ALA A 207 -21.20 -13.03 33.69
C ALA A 207 -19.78 -13.61 33.66
N PRO A 208 -19.62 -14.93 33.59
CA PRO A 208 -18.31 -15.56 33.55
C PRO A 208 -17.61 -15.22 32.22
N TYR A 209 -16.27 -15.26 32.24
CA TYR A 209 -15.52 -15.21 31.00
C TYR A 209 -15.67 -16.50 30.21
N LEU A 210 -15.75 -16.38 28.90
CA LEU A 210 -15.74 -17.54 28.00
C LEU A 210 -14.47 -18.35 28.21
N LYS A 211 -14.59 -19.66 28.18
CA LYS A 211 -13.48 -20.60 28.33
C LYS A 211 -13.14 -21.25 26.99
N GLY A 212 -11.94 -21.74 26.86
CA GLY A 212 -11.44 -22.43 25.68
C GLY A 212 -10.43 -21.61 24.88
N SER A 213 -9.70 -22.30 24.02
CA SER A 213 -8.73 -21.67 23.14
C SER A 213 -9.41 -20.81 22.07
N ILE A 214 -8.75 -19.72 21.70
CA ILE A 214 -9.20 -18.87 20.61
C ILE A 214 -8.53 -19.34 19.32
N VAL A 215 -9.33 -19.56 18.28
CA VAL A 215 -8.87 -20.05 16.98
C VAL A 215 -9.23 -19.02 15.91
N ALA A 216 -8.23 -18.60 15.16
CA ALA A 216 -8.43 -17.74 13.99
C ALA A 216 -8.51 -18.60 12.71
N GLU A 217 -9.52 -18.33 11.89
CA GLU A 217 -9.65 -18.94 10.57
C GLU A 217 -8.68 -18.29 9.57
N PRO A 218 -8.22 -19.04 8.56
CA PRO A 218 -7.37 -18.48 7.51
C PRO A 218 -8.07 -17.34 6.75
N HIS A 219 -7.72 -16.11 7.06
CA HIS A 219 -8.27 -14.92 6.40
C HIS A 219 -7.32 -13.72 6.54
N PRO A 220 -7.10 -12.90 5.48
CA PRO A 220 -6.17 -11.78 5.52
C PRO A 220 -6.40 -10.77 6.64
N LEU A 221 -7.65 -10.60 7.08
CA LEU A 221 -7.98 -9.67 8.17
C LEU A 221 -7.40 -10.11 9.52
N VAL A 222 -7.28 -11.41 9.78
CA VAL A 222 -6.86 -11.96 11.08
C VAL A 222 -5.53 -12.71 11.03
N GLU A 223 -4.97 -12.91 9.85
CA GLU A 223 -3.70 -13.61 9.65
C GLU A 223 -2.56 -12.97 10.45
N GLY A 224 -1.81 -13.79 11.19
CA GLY A 224 -0.67 -13.35 11.99
C GLY A 224 -1.03 -12.53 13.25
N LEU A 225 -2.30 -12.41 13.61
CA LEU A 225 -2.73 -11.70 14.81
C LEU A 225 -2.82 -12.66 16.00
N ASN A 226 -2.30 -12.21 17.15
CA ASN A 226 -2.39 -12.96 18.41
C ASN A 226 -3.63 -12.55 19.20
N TRP A 227 -4.57 -13.47 19.34
CA TRP A 227 -5.84 -13.28 20.06
C TRP A 227 -5.90 -14.01 21.41
N GLN A 228 -4.86 -14.77 21.81
CA GLN A 228 -4.92 -15.62 22.99
C GLN A 228 -5.13 -14.87 24.30
N GLY A 229 -4.82 -13.58 24.32
CA GLY A 229 -5.07 -12.74 25.50
C GLY A 229 -6.46 -12.10 25.54
N LEU A 230 -7.35 -12.36 24.58
CA LEU A 230 -8.68 -11.75 24.55
C LEU A 230 -9.57 -12.39 25.64
N LEU A 231 -10.15 -11.55 26.49
CA LEU A 231 -11.08 -11.93 27.55
C LEU A 231 -12.48 -11.41 27.19
N VAL A 232 -13.41 -12.31 26.94
CA VAL A 232 -14.79 -12.01 26.56
C VAL A 232 -15.73 -12.59 27.59
N ARG A 233 -16.67 -11.78 28.09
CA ARG A 233 -17.74 -12.28 28.97
C ARG A 233 -18.79 -13.01 28.19
N ASP A 234 -19.40 -14.00 28.81
CA ASP A 234 -20.51 -14.72 28.21
C ASP A 234 -21.72 -13.80 28.06
N SER A 235 -22.32 -13.83 26.88
CA SER A 235 -23.45 -13.00 26.49
C SER A 235 -24.23 -13.71 25.39
N LYS A 236 -25.46 -13.32 25.13
CA LYS A 236 -26.25 -13.93 24.06
C LYS A 236 -25.59 -13.71 22.69
N PRO A 237 -25.23 -14.77 21.94
CA PRO A 237 -24.62 -14.61 20.63
C PRO A 237 -25.63 -14.05 19.62
N LEU A 238 -25.11 -13.33 18.62
CA LEU A 238 -25.89 -12.98 17.44
C LEU A 238 -26.27 -14.21 16.64
N SER A 239 -27.46 -14.19 16.07
CA SER A 239 -27.89 -15.22 15.13
C SER A 239 -26.98 -15.21 13.90
N ARG A 240 -26.35 -16.33 13.64
CA ARG A 240 -25.49 -16.53 12.48
C ARG A 240 -26.34 -16.71 11.22
N LEU A 241 -26.00 -16.02 10.16
CA LEU A 241 -26.57 -16.21 8.83
C LEU A 241 -25.65 -17.08 7.97
N ALA A 242 -26.20 -17.67 6.92
CA ALA A 242 -25.44 -18.54 6.01
C ALA A 242 -24.26 -17.81 5.33
N GLN A 243 -24.41 -16.50 5.08
CA GLN A 243 -23.38 -15.65 4.49
C GLN A 243 -22.31 -15.16 5.49
N ASP A 244 -22.42 -15.49 6.79
CA ASP A 244 -21.43 -15.08 7.78
C ASP A 244 -20.20 -15.97 7.72
N ARG A 245 -19.07 -15.39 7.37
CA ARG A 245 -17.78 -16.02 7.47
C ARG A 245 -17.18 -15.71 8.84
N VAL A 246 -17.09 -16.72 9.69
CA VAL A 246 -16.44 -16.54 11.00
C VAL A 246 -14.94 -16.41 10.80
N LEU A 247 -14.35 -15.42 11.44
CA LEU A 247 -12.92 -15.12 11.42
C LEU A 247 -12.23 -15.57 12.71
N LEU A 248 -12.96 -15.57 13.83
CA LEU A 248 -12.41 -15.87 15.14
C LEU A 248 -13.42 -16.66 15.97
N TRP A 249 -12.99 -17.78 16.53
CA TRP A 249 -13.76 -18.64 17.41
C TRP A 249 -13.18 -18.68 18.82
N GLN A 250 -14.05 -18.88 19.82
CA GLN A 250 -13.64 -19.37 21.14
C GLN A 250 -14.49 -20.57 21.50
N GLY A 251 -13.88 -21.76 21.47
CA GLY A 251 -14.63 -23.01 21.48
C GLY A 251 -15.60 -23.07 20.27
N GLU A 252 -16.89 -23.23 20.51
CA GLU A 252 -17.94 -23.25 19.48
C GLU A 252 -18.57 -21.87 19.22
N ARG A 253 -18.13 -20.85 19.95
CA ARG A 253 -18.70 -19.51 19.87
C ARG A 253 -17.95 -18.64 18.86
N PRO A 254 -18.61 -18.05 17.88
CA PRO A 254 -18.02 -17.05 17.01
C PRO A 254 -17.79 -15.77 17.81
N LEU A 255 -16.56 -15.24 17.75
CA LEU A 255 -16.23 -13.95 18.35
C LEU A 255 -16.21 -12.82 17.33
N ILE A 256 -15.72 -13.09 16.12
CA ILE A 256 -15.66 -12.12 15.03
C ILE A 256 -16.15 -12.79 13.75
N SER A 257 -17.06 -12.14 13.06
CA SER A 257 -17.57 -12.60 11.77
C SER A 257 -17.55 -11.48 10.74
N LEU A 258 -17.32 -11.84 9.49
CA LEU A 258 -17.47 -10.97 8.33
C LEU A 258 -18.74 -11.36 7.59
N ARG A 259 -19.69 -10.45 7.51
CA ARG A 259 -20.96 -10.63 6.77
C ARG A 259 -20.89 -9.87 5.45
N GLN A 260 -21.10 -10.56 4.37
CA GLN A 260 -21.26 -9.94 3.06
C GLN A 260 -22.76 -9.75 2.78
N MET A 261 -23.16 -8.49 2.63
CA MET A 261 -24.55 -8.16 2.34
C MET A 261 -24.85 -8.33 0.83
N PRO A 262 -26.08 -8.71 0.45
CA PRO A 262 -26.46 -8.88 -0.96
C PRO A 262 -26.24 -7.63 -1.81
N ALA A 263 -26.44 -6.45 -1.24
CA ALA A 263 -26.22 -5.15 -1.89
C ALA A 263 -24.74 -4.70 -1.94
N GLY A 264 -23.80 -5.57 -1.57
CA GLY A 264 -22.37 -5.28 -1.63
C GLY A 264 -21.74 -4.73 -0.34
N GLY A 265 -22.55 -4.42 0.68
CA GLY A 265 -22.05 -3.99 1.99
C GLY A 265 -21.26 -5.10 2.68
N ARG A 266 -20.19 -4.74 3.39
CA ARG A 266 -19.39 -5.63 4.24
C ARG A 266 -19.51 -5.21 5.68
N GLN A 267 -19.84 -6.14 6.56
CA GLN A 267 -20.05 -5.88 7.98
C GLN A 267 -19.12 -6.74 8.82
N LEU A 268 -18.34 -6.08 9.65
CA LEU A 268 -17.51 -6.72 10.67
C LEU A 268 -18.32 -6.79 11.96
N LEU A 269 -18.65 -8.00 12.40
CA LEU A 269 -19.46 -8.27 13.58
C LEU A 269 -18.56 -8.77 14.70
N CYS A 270 -18.33 -7.95 15.73
CA CYS A 270 -17.57 -8.30 16.93
C CYS A 270 -18.57 -8.71 18.02
N GLN A 271 -18.63 -9.99 18.35
CA GLN A 271 -19.54 -10.54 19.36
C GLN A 271 -18.98 -10.46 20.77
N PHE A 272 -18.39 -9.32 21.07
CA PHE A 272 -17.94 -8.91 22.39
C PHE A 272 -18.13 -7.39 22.51
N ASP A 273 -18.34 -6.95 23.73
CA ASP A 273 -18.40 -5.52 24.01
C ASP A 273 -17.00 -4.93 24.30
N LEU A 274 -16.90 -3.63 24.20
CA LEU A 274 -15.63 -2.91 24.35
C LEU A 274 -15.38 -2.44 25.80
N GLU A 275 -16.33 -2.56 26.71
CA GLU A 275 -16.23 -2.05 28.08
C GLU A 275 -15.84 -3.13 29.07
N THR A 276 -16.48 -4.31 29.00
CA THR A 276 -16.24 -5.42 29.93
C THR A 276 -15.21 -6.42 29.42
N SER A 277 -14.89 -6.37 28.11
CA SER A 277 -13.76 -7.12 27.53
C SER A 277 -12.46 -6.30 27.61
N ASN A 278 -11.33 -6.98 27.40
CA ASN A 278 -10.05 -6.31 27.24
C ASN A 278 -9.67 -6.01 25.79
N ALA A 279 -10.62 -6.17 24.85
CA ALA A 279 -10.38 -6.08 23.41
C ALA A 279 -9.70 -4.76 22.98
N ARG A 280 -10.09 -3.63 23.58
CA ARG A 280 -9.50 -2.30 23.30
C ARG A 280 -8.00 -2.20 23.62
N LYS A 281 -7.50 -3.07 24.49
CA LYS A 281 -6.08 -3.13 24.92
C LYS A 281 -5.25 -4.05 24.02
N LEU A 282 -5.89 -4.82 23.14
CA LEU A 282 -5.19 -5.78 22.27
C LEU A 282 -4.78 -5.13 20.96
N PRO A 283 -3.50 -5.16 20.59
CA PRO A 283 -3.04 -4.71 19.27
C PRO A 283 -3.75 -5.43 18.11
N ALA A 284 -4.16 -6.68 18.32
CA ALA A 284 -4.86 -7.48 17.33
C ALA A 284 -6.17 -6.82 16.87
N LEU A 285 -6.94 -6.19 17.77
CA LEU A 285 -8.16 -5.47 17.40
C LEU A 285 -7.84 -4.24 16.55
N ALA A 286 -6.84 -3.45 16.94
CA ALA A 286 -6.45 -2.26 16.19
C ALA A 286 -6.00 -2.61 14.77
N VAL A 287 -5.20 -3.67 14.61
CA VAL A 287 -4.75 -4.15 13.29
C VAL A 287 -5.90 -4.73 12.48
N LEU A 288 -6.82 -5.48 13.09
CA LEU A 288 -8.02 -5.98 12.43
C LEU A 288 -8.86 -4.83 11.85
N LEU A 289 -9.15 -3.82 12.68
CA LEU A 289 -9.93 -2.65 12.25
C LEU A 289 -9.21 -1.88 11.14
N HIS A 290 -7.90 -1.66 11.29
CA HIS A 290 -7.09 -1.03 10.24
C HIS A 290 -7.21 -1.80 8.92
N ARG A 291 -7.00 -3.12 8.92
CA ARG A 291 -7.09 -3.95 7.70
C ARG A 291 -8.50 -3.92 7.09
N PHE A 292 -9.53 -3.94 7.92
CA PHE A 292 -10.92 -3.86 7.45
C PHE A 292 -11.20 -2.50 6.79
N LEU A 293 -10.82 -1.40 7.44
CA LEU A 293 -10.98 -0.04 6.89
C LEU A 293 -10.18 0.13 5.59
N GLU A 294 -8.93 -0.35 5.56
CA GLU A 294 -8.09 -0.30 4.35
C GLU A 294 -8.70 -1.11 3.18
N THR A 295 -9.34 -2.24 3.48
CA THR A 295 -10.05 -3.01 2.45
C THR A 295 -11.20 -2.18 1.87
N LEU A 296 -12.00 -1.52 2.70
CA LEU A 296 -13.10 -0.66 2.23
C LEU A 296 -12.59 0.56 1.49
N ARG A 297 -11.53 1.19 2.00
CA ARG A 297 -10.91 2.36 1.40
C ARG A 297 -10.32 2.06 0.02
N SER A 298 -9.61 0.93 -0.11
CA SER A 298 -9.03 0.52 -1.39
C SER A 298 -10.07 0.21 -2.46
N ASP A 299 -11.24 -0.30 -2.07
CA ASP A 299 -12.33 -0.60 -3.00
C ASP A 299 -13.17 0.62 -3.39
N LYS A 300 -12.96 1.77 -2.75
CA LYS A 300 -13.73 3.00 -3.02
C LYS A 300 -13.39 3.56 -4.41
N LEU A 301 -14.44 3.77 -5.24
CA LEU A 301 -14.33 4.27 -6.61
C LEU A 301 -14.26 5.81 -6.66
N VAL A 302 -13.22 6.38 -6.10
CA VAL A 302 -12.93 7.82 -6.13
C VAL A 302 -11.54 8.06 -6.69
N PRO A 303 -11.26 9.22 -7.30
CA PRO A 303 -9.91 9.58 -7.73
C PRO A 303 -8.93 9.58 -6.56
N GLU A 304 -7.71 9.12 -6.83
CA GLU A 304 -6.60 9.19 -5.90
C GLU A 304 -5.34 9.71 -6.57
N ALA A 305 -4.38 10.19 -5.78
CA ALA A 305 -3.05 10.52 -6.28
C ALA A 305 -1.99 9.92 -5.36
N ALA A 306 -0.96 9.30 -5.96
CA ALA A 306 0.08 8.58 -5.24
C ALA A 306 1.40 8.53 -6.02
N ASN A 307 2.49 8.24 -5.32
CA ASN A 307 3.81 8.08 -5.88
C ASN A 307 4.23 6.60 -5.80
N PHE A 308 4.90 6.10 -6.83
CA PHE A 308 5.29 4.70 -6.95
C PHE A 308 6.73 4.59 -7.46
N ASP A 309 7.38 3.51 -7.12
CA ASP A 309 8.60 3.11 -7.83
C ASP A 309 8.26 2.66 -9.26
N VAL A 310 9.19 2.83 -10.19
CA VAL A 310 9.04 2.28 -11.56
C VAL A 310 8.74 0.79 -11.49
N ARG A 311 7.76 0.34 -12.30
CA ARG A 311 7.27 -1.07 -12.34
C ARG A 311 6.66 -1.60 -11.04
N GLN A 312 6.52 -0.79 -10.00
CA GLN A 312 5.79 -1.18 -8.80
C GLN A 312 4.37 -1.63 -9.15
N LYS A 313 3.89 -2.68 -8.48
CA LYS A 313 2.51 -3.13 -8.63
C LYS A 313 1.55 -2.07 -8.11
N ILE A 314 0.52 -1.79 -8.89
CA ILE A 314 -0.53 -0.83 -8.55
C ILE A 314 -1.84 -1.59 -8.35
N SER A 315 -2.58 -1.22 -7.32
CA SER A 315 -3.96 -1.65 -7.10
C SER A 315 -4.86 -0.44 -7.21
N VAL A 316 -5.80 -0.47 -8.17
CA VAL A 316 -6.76 0.62 -8.41
C VAL A 316 -8.16 0.04 -8.34
N ALA A 317 -9.02 0.66 -7.54
CA ALA A 317 -10.44 0.32 -7.54
C ALA A 317 -11.05 0.63 -8.91
N HIS A 318 -11.80 -0.29 -9.46
CA HIS A 318 -12.42 -0.16 -10.79
C HIS A 318 -13.77 -0.84 -10.83
N GLN A 319 -14.61 -0.40 -11.74
CA GLN A 319 -15.89 -1.06 -11.99
C GLN A 319 -15.66 -2.43 -12.62
N THR A 320 -16.44 -3.39 -12.20
CA THR A 320 -16.45 -4.76 -12.74
C THR A 320 -17.83 -5.07 -13.33
N GLY A 321 -17.88 -6.00 -14.25
CA GLY A 321 -19.13 -6.43 -14.89
C GLY A 321 -18.98 -6.51 -16.41
N PRO A 322 -19.98 -7.06 -17.12
CA PRO A 322 -19.88 -7.32 -18.56
C PRO A 322 -19.78 -6.03 -19.41
N GLU A 323 -20.33 -4.93 -18.92
CA GLU A 323 -20.32 -3.63 -19.60
C GLU A 323 -19.22 -2.68 -19.10
N ALA A 324 -18.40 -3.11 -18.14
CA ALA A 324 -17.36 -2.25 -17.59
C ALA A 324 -16.22 -2.05 -18.61
N ALA A 325 -15.87 -0.81 -18.86
CA ALA A 325 -14.78 -0.47 -19.77
C ALA A 325 -13.43 -1.01 -19.24
N PRO A 326 -12.47 -1.33 -20.10
CA PRO A 326 -11.11 -1.69 -19.71
C PRO A 326 -10.42 -0.53 -18.97
N LEU A 327 -9.35 -0.85 -18.25
CA LEU A 327 -8.48 0.18 -17.69
C LEU A 327 -7.55 0.72 -18.79
N MET A 328 -7.28 2.02 -18.73
CA MET A 328 -6.31 2.69 -19.58
C MET A 328 -5.16 3.20 -18.73
N LEU A 329 -3.95 2.71 -18.96
CA LEU A 329 -2.72 3.29 -18.44
C LEU A 329 -2.12 4.18 -19.50
N GLU A 330 -2.24 5.48 -19.38
CA GLU A 330 -1.97 6.43 -20.43
C GLU A 330 -2.81 6.09 -21.70
N THR A 331 -2.15 5.64 -22.75
CA THR A 331 -2.75 5.18 -24.01
C THR A 331 -2.87 3.66 -24.12
N LYS A 332 -2.32 2.92 -23.14
CA LYS A 332 -2.30 1.45 -23.17
C LYS A 332 -3.56 0.89 -22.51
N GLU A 333 -4.31 0.12 -23.28
CA GLU A 333 -5.45 -0.64 -22.77
C GLU A 333 -5.01 -1.86 -21.94
N ILE A 334 -5.68 -2.06 -20.81
CA ILE A 334 -5.46 -3.19 -19.89
C ILE A 334 -6.82 -3.86 -19.63
N PRO A 335 -7.03 -5.06 -20.16
CA PRO A 335 -8.25 -5.81 -19.89
C PRO A 335 -8.50 -6.01 -18.40
N LEU A 336 -9.75 -5.96 -17.94
CA LEU A 336 -10.09 -6.09 -16.52
C LEU A 336 -9.58 -7.40 -15.90
N ALA A 337 -9.54 -8.50 -16.67
CA ALA A 337 -8.94 -9.75 -16.22
C ALA A 337 -7.45 -9.63 -15.86
N GLN A 338 -6.77 -8.63 -16.39
CA GLN A 338 -5.36 -8.31 -16.14
C GLN A 338 -5.16 -7.13 -15.19
N ALA A 339 -6.22 -6.52 -14.65
CA ALA A 339 -6.13 -5.37 -13.75
C ALA A 339 -5.19 -5.62 -12.54
N ARG A 340 -5.18 -6.86 -12.03
CA ARG A 340 -4.26 -7.28 -10.95
C ARG A 340 -2.77 -7.28 -11.32
N LEU A 341 -2.45 -7.19 -12.61
CA LEU A 341 -1.08 -7.15 -13.14
C LEU A 341 -0.64 -5.72 -13.45
N LEU A 342 -1.50 -4.73 -13.16
CA LEU A 342 -1.18 -3.33 -13.38
C LEU A 342 0.10 -2.95 -12.62
N ARG A 343 0.99 -2.25 -13.31
CA ARG A 343 2.25 -1.75 -12.77
C ARG A 343 2.49 -0.32 -13.23
N ALA A 344 3.22 0.44 -12.42
CA ALA A 344 3.75 1.74 -12.80
C ALA A 344 4.61 1.63 -14.07
N PRO A 345 4.72 2.70 -14.87
CA PRO A 345 5.59 2.74 -16.03
C PRO A 345 7.03 2.36 -15.67
N SER A 346 7.78 1.91 -16.68
CA SER A 346 9.21 1.55 -16.50
C SER A 346 10.15 2.74 -16.59
N LYS A 347 9.62 3.92 -16.95
CA LYS A 347 10.37 5.18 -17.00
C LYS A 347 9.81 6.12 -15.95
N PRO A 348 10.65 6.91 -15.27
CA PRO A 348 10.19 7.98 -14.41
C PRO A 348 9.27 8.96 -15.16
N GLY A 349 8.29 9.49 -14.45
CA GLY A 349 7.35 10.47 -15.01
C GLY A 349 5.96 10.34 -14.41
N ARG A 350 5.13 11.32 -14.69
CA ARG A 350 3.70 11.31 -14.36
C ARG A 350 2.95 10.34 -15.25
N PHE A 351 1.93 9.69 -14.70
CA PHE A 351 1.01 8.85 -15.47
C PHE A 351 -0.40 8.86 -14.86
N ILE A 352 -1.37 8.44 -15.66
CA ILE A 352 -2.79 8.42 -15.28
C ILE A 352 -3.38 7.05 -15.58
N VAL A 353 -4.19 6.54 -14.66
CA VAL A 353 -5.05 5.37 -14.89
C VAL A 353 -6.51 5.81 -14.96
N ARG A 354 -7.19 5.42 -16.03
CA ARG A 354 -8.60 5.75 -16.29
C ARG A 354 -9.42 4.49 -16.52
N GLN A 355 -10.74 4.64 -16.34
CA GLN A 355 -11.73 3.68 -16.81
C GLN A 355 -12.85 4.44 -17.49
N GLY A 356 -12.99 4.28 -18.81
CA GLY A 356 -13.79 5.19 -19.62
C GLY A 356 -13.29 6.64 -19.45
N GLU A 357 -14.21 7.56 -19.22
CA GLU A 357 -13.90 8.98 -18.98
C GLU A 357 -13.40 9.27 -17.55
N LYS A 358 -13.53 8.31 -16.63
CA LYS A 358 -13.21 8.53 -15.21
C LYS A 358 -11.74 8.33 -14.93
N VAL A 359 -11.09 9.36 -14.38
CA VAL A 359 -9.75 9.24 -13.80
C VAL A 359 -9.87 8.51 -12.45
N LEU A 360 -9.14 7.41 -12.31
CA LEU A 360 -9.08 6.61 -11.09
C LEU A 360 -7.83 6.91 -10.27
N LEU A 361 -6.70 7.10 -10.98
CA LEU A 361 -5.41 7.36 -10.35
C LEU A 361 -4.63 8.40 -11.17
N THR A 362 -4.13 9.45 -10.51
CA THR A 362 -3.06 10.32 -11.02
C THR A 362 -1.80 9.99 -10.23
N ALA A 363 -0.70 9.68 -10.90
CA ALA A 363 0.48 9.20 -10.19
C ALA A 363 1.78 9.67 -10.83
N ALA A 364 2.87 9.58 -10.06
CA ALA A 364 4.22 9.67 -10.57
C ALA A 364 4.97 8.35 -10.30
N ALA A 365 5.73 7.91 -11.27
CA ALA A 365 6.71 6.83 -11.13
C ALA A 365 8.10 7.43 -11.00
N HIS A 366 8.90 6.98 -10.04
CA HIS A 366 10.28 7.40 -9.85
C HIS A 366 11.19 6.19 -9.74
N PHE A 367 12.45 6.39 -10.07
CA PHE A 367 13.47 5.36 -9.90
C PHE A 367 14.20 5.61 -8.59
N ALA A 368 14.24 4.62 -7.72
CA ALA A 368 14.91 4.69 -6.42
C ALA A 368 15.53 3.33 -6.01
N ASP A 369 15.82 2.46 -6.98
CA ASP A 369 16.47 1.18 -6.71
C ASP A 369 17.97 1.39 -6.47
N THR A 370 18.37 1.34 -5.20
CA THR A 370 19.77 1.57 -4.78
C THR A 370 20.73 0.51 -5.29
N ARG A 371 20.26 -0.66 -5.68
CA ARG A 371 21.10 -1.76 -6.20
C ARG A 371 21.40 -1.58 -7.68
N GLU A 372 20.39 -1.15 -8.44
CA GLU A 372 20.54 -0.83 -9.86
C GLU A 372 21.30 0.50 -10.07
N ALA A 373 21.27 1.40 -9.09
CA ALA A 373 21.98 2.68 -9.11
C ALA A 373 23.47 2.56 -8.71
N ASP A 374 23.84 1.47 -8.02
CA ASP A 374 25.24 1.21 -7.63
C ASP A 374 26.02 0.57 -8.79
N LEU A 375 26.65 1.41 -9.58
CA LEU A 375 27.47 0.98 -10.72
C LEU A 375 28.93 0.66 -10.34
N THR A 376 29.31 0.73 -9.06
CA THR A 376 30.67 0.42 -8.59
C THR A 376 31.05 -1.05 -8.69
N GLN A 377 30.05 -1.92 -8.84
CA GLN A 377 30.21 -3.36 -9.02
C GLN A 377 30.19 -3.79 -10.50
N ALA A 378 29.86 -2.87 -11.40
CA ALA A 378 29.82 -3.15 -12.84
C ALA A 378 31.23 -3.43 -13.39
N ARG A 379 31.41 -4.54 -14.09
CA ARG A 379 32.71 -4.96 -14.64
C ARG A 379 32.54 -5.57 -16.03
N PRO A 380 33.54 -5.37 -16.91
CA PRO A 380 33.56 -6.04 -18.22
C PRO A 380 33.76 -7.56 -18.12
#